data_17632ecaf812ff3b46e0b5992a6aafd4
#
_entry.id   17632ecaf812ff3b46e0b5992a6aafd4
#
_cell.length_a   1.000
_cell.length_b   1.000
_cell.length_c   1.000
_cell.angle_alpha   90.00
_cell.angle_beta   90.00
_cell.angle_gamma   90.00
#
_symmetry.space_group_name_H-M   'P 1'
#
loop_
_entity.id
_entity.type
_entity.pdbx_description
1 polymer ?
#
loop_
_entity_poly.entity_id
_entity_poly.type
_entity_poly.pdbx_seq_one_letter_code
_entity_poly.pdbx_strand_id
1 'polypeptide(L)'
;MKKFSIAMLSMVLAGSMLLTGCGGSKTADSSSDAQDSTTSTSADGGTLRMGTNATFPPYEFVGDDGNVQGIDADIAAAIADKLGMKLEITDMEFDSLIPALQSDTIDVALAGMTVTPDRQENVDFSDSYAKGVQVIIVKDGSDIASPDDLEGKSIGVQTGTTGDIYCTDDYGQEHVKQFNNGPLAVAALVNDQIDCVVIDQEPAKNYVAANSGLKILDTAYADEDYAIAIKKGNTELLDKVNGALKELGEDGTLQSIVDKYINAD
;
A
#
# COMPACT_ATOMS: atom_id res chain seq x y z
N MET A 1 -40.07 -29.18 -3.20
CA MET A 1 -40.61 -29.73 -1.95
C MET A 1 -39.67 -30.85 -1.49
N LYS A 2 -38.84 -30.60 -0.49
CA LYS A 2 -38.31 -31.57 0.46
C LYS A 2 -37.67 -30.80 1.58
N LYS A 3 -38.40 -30.73 2.69
CA LYS A 3 -37.98 -30.17 3.97
C LYS A 3 -37.12 -31.23 4.66
N PHE A 4 -36.01 -30.84 5.27
CA PHE A 4 -35.38 -31.62 6.34
C PHE A 4 -35.17 -30.70 7.53
N SER A 5 -35.81 -31.12 8.61
CA SER A 5 -35.79 -30.51 9.95
C SER A 5 -34.92 -31.36 10.89
N ILE A 6 -34.38 -30.66 11.89
CA ILE A 6 -34.12 -31.14 13.29
C ILE A 6 -32.82 -31.94 13.51
N ALA A 7 -31.96 -31.50 14.44
CA ALA A 7 -32.11 -31.75 15.87
C ALA A 7 -31.15 -30.96 16.74
N MET A 8 -31.68 -30.34 17.77
CA MET A 8 -30.97 -29.86 18.98
C MET A 8 -30.41 -31.04 19.77
N LEU A 9 -29.22 -30.89 20.34
CA LEU A 9 -28.86 -31.65 21.53
C LEU A 9 -28.05 -30.75 22.50
N SER A 10 -28.71 -30.38 23.58
CA SER A 10 -28.17 -29.73 24.74
C SER A 10 -27.44 -30.76 25.64
N MET A 11 -26.26 -30.42 26.15
CA MET A 11 -25.67 -31.12 27.28
C MET A 11 -25.00 -30.18 28.24
N VAL A 12 -25.65 -29.98 29.37
CA VAL A 12 -25.19 -29.29 30.58
C VAL A 12 -24.37 -30.29 31.40
N LEU A 13 -23.18 -29.91 31.86
CA LEU A 13 -22.55 -30.53 33.02
C LEU A 13 -21.87 -29.48 33.85
N ALA A 14 -22.42 -29.27 35.04
CA ALA A 14 -21.86 -28.54 36.14
C ALA A 14 -20.86 -29.41 36.92
N GLY A 15 -19.79 -28.80 37.44
CA GLY A 15 -18.83 -29.45 38.34
C GLY A 15 -18.04 -28.42 39.11
N SER A 16 -18.53 -28.14 40.31
CA SER A 16 -17.90 -27.32 41.36
C SER A 16 -16.83 -28.12 42.08
N MET A 17 -15.67 -27.53 42.41
CA MET A 17 -14.89 -27.92 43.58
C MET A 17 -14.09 -26.72 44.11
N LEU A 18 -14.47 -26.31 45.31
CA LEU A 18 -13.76 -25.46 46.23
C LEU A 18 -12.65 -26.24 46.96
N LEU A 19 -11.49 -25.65 47.10
CA LEU A 19 -10.57 -26.03 48.20
C LEU A 19 -9.82 -24.79 48.71
N THR A 20 -10.16 -24.43 49.92
CA THR A 20 -9.53 -23.51 50.85
C THR A 20 -8.24 -24.10 51.42
N GLY A 21 -7.19 -23.31 51.56
CA GLY A 21 -5.98 -23.62 52.29
C GLY A 21 -5.28 -22.40 52.81
N CYS A 22 -5.51 -22.12 54.09
CA CYS A 22 -4.90 -21.07 54.92
C CYS A 22 -3.54 -21.51 55.47
N GLY A 23 -2.58 -20.59 55.66
CA GLY A 23 -1.61 -20.70 56.72
C GLY A 23 -0.19 -20.26 56.47
N GLY A 24 0.26 -19.20 57.19
CA GLY A 24 1.58 -19.13 57.78
C GLY A 24 2.49 -17.97 57.44
N SER A 25 2.45 -16.92 58.23
CA SER A 25 3.46 -15.85 58.36
C SER A 25 4.82 -16.37 58.79
N LYS A 26 5.92 -15.78 58.24
CA LYS A 26 7.09 -15.35 59.04
C LYS A 26 7.97 -14.35 58.26
N THR A 27 8.25 -13.28 58.94
CA THR A 27 9.18 -12.18 58.69
C THR A 27 10.67 -12.63 58.62
N ALA A 28 11.47 -11.95 57.81
CA ALA A 28 12.76 -11.29 58.04
C ALA A 28 13.49 -11.08 56.72
N ASP A 29 13.76 -9.88 56.41
CA ASP A 29 14.92 -9.00 56.52
C ASP A 29 15.77 -8.88 55.22
N SER A 30 15.78 -7.66 54.76
CA SER A 30 16.86 -6.83 54.21
C SER A 30 17.89 -7.47 53.24
N SER A 31 17.86 -7.04 51.99
CA SER A 31 19.01 -6.38 51.34
C SER A 31 18.60 -5.72 50.01
N SER A 32 18.97 -4.46 49.91
CA SER A 32 18.81 -3.59 48.76
C SER A 32 19.73 -4.03 47.62
N ASP A 33 19.16 -4.37 46.48
CA ASP A 33 19.83 -4.26 45.18
C ASP A 33 18.97 -3.36 44.29
N ALA A 34 19.50 -2.19 44.01
CA ALA A 34 18.95 -1.25 43.05
C ALA A 34 19.17 -1.83 41.65
N GLN A 35 18.18 -2.57 41.18
CA GLN A 35 18.10 -2.96 39.76
C GLN A 35 17.50 -1.80 39.01
N ASP A 36 18.37 -1.12 38.28
CA ASP A 36 18.04 -0.13 37.27
C ASP A 36 17.07 -0.76 36.23
N SER A 37 15.77 -0.60 36.53
CA SER A 37 14.74 -0.94 35.58
C SER A 37 14.71 0.17 34.55
N THR A 38 15.46 0.02 33.47
CA THR A 38 15.16 0.69 32.20
C THR A 38 13.72 0.32 31.85
N THR A 39 12.81 1.20 32.20
CA THR A 39 11.43 1.18 31.74
C THR A 39 11.48 1.39 30.24
N SER A 40 11.51 0.31 29.46
CA SER A 40 11.08 0.35 28.07
C SER A 40 9.60 0.72 28.14
N THR A 41 9.31 1.97 27.90
CA THR A 41 7.98 2.46 27.60
C THR A 41 7.54 1.73 26.34
N SER A 42 6.80 0.62 26.49
CA SER A 42 6.04 0.05 25.40
C SER A 42 5.04 1.14 25.01
N ALA A 43 5.25 1.73 23.83
CA ALA A 43 4.30 2.63 23.22
C ALA A 43 2.98 1.86 23.05
N ASP A 44 1.97 2.20 23.85
CA ASP A 44 0.63 1.63 23.77
C ASP A 44 -0.24 2.49 22.83
N GLY A 45 0.35 2.91 21.69
CA GLY A 45 -0.27 3.79 20.71
C GLY A 45 -1.27 3.08 19.78
N GLY A 46 -1.47 1.77 19.96
CA GLY A 46 -2.30 0.99 19.06
C GLY A 46 -1.57 0.52 17.79
N THR A 47 -2.33 0.09 16.79
CA THR A 47 -1.81 -0.41 15.51
C THR A 47 -2.24 0.51 14.38
N LEU A 48 -1.31 0.89 13.51
CA LEU A 48 -1.57 1.54 12.22
C LEU A 48 -1.64 0.45 11.15
N ARG A 49 -2.84 0.20 10.62
CA ARG A 49 -3.06 -0.80 9.57
C ARG A 49 -2.92 -0.15 8.21
N MET A 50 -1.88 -0.51 7.49
CA MET A 50 -1.60 -0.05 6.13
C MET A 50 -2.08 -1.07 5.11
N GLY A 51 -2.81 -0.62 4.08
CA GLY A 51 -3.05 -1.35 2.85
C GLY A 51 -2.11 -0.87 1.76
N THR A 52 -1.64 -1.80 0.93
CA THR A 52 -0.78 -1.51 -0.22
C THR A 52 -0.98 -2.57 -1.31
N ASN A 53 -0.41 -2.37 -2.51
CA ASN A 53 -0.34 -3.40 -3.55
C ASN A 53 1.13 -3.68 -3.91
N ALA A 54 1.71 -4.67 -3.22
CA ALA A 54 3.16 -4.90 -3.17
C ALA A 54 3.74 -5.51 -4.46
N THR A 55 3.38 -4.93 -5.61
CA THR A 55 3.87 -5.27 -6.94
C THR A 55 4.38 -4.06 -7.72
N PHE A 56 4.68 -2.95 -7.04
CA PHE A 56 4.94 -1.64 -7.64
C PHE A 56 6.30 -1.04 -7.21
N PRO A 57 7.43 -1.73 -7.51
CA PRO A 57 8.76 -1.26 -7.12
C PRO A 57 9.10 0.08 -7.81
N PRO A 58 9.78 1.02 -7.14
CA PRO A 58 10.40 0.89 -5.81
C PRO A 58 9.49 1.35 -4.65
N TYR A 59 8.22 1.68 -4.91
CA TYR A 59 7.31 2.19 -3.88
C TYR A 59 6.87 1.10 -2.90
N GLU A 60 6.37 -0.03 -3.42
CA GLU A 60 5.97 -1.19 -2.62
C GLU A 60 6.17 -2.50 -3.39
N PHE A 61 6.86 -3.43 -2.77
CA PHE A 61 7.13 -4.75 -3.35
C PHE A 61 7.43 -5.77 -2.26
N VAL A 62 7.27 -7.05 -2.60
CA VAL A 62 7.66 -8.16 -1.71
C VAL A 62 9.15 -8.41 -1.87
N GLY A 63 9.90 -8.30 -0.78
CA GLY A 63 11.33 -8.57 -0.76
C GLY A 63 11.68 -10.05 -0.68
N ASP A 64 12.98 -10.35 -0.73
CA ASP A 64 13.51 -11.73 -0.66
C ASP A 64 13.17 -12.45 0.64
N ASP A 65 12.92 -11.70 1.71
CA ASP A 65 12.50 -12.23 3.03
C ASP A 65 10.99 -12.48 3.13
N GLY A 66 10.23 -12.19 2.06
CA GLY A 66 8.79 -12.33 1.99
C GLY A 66 7.99 -11.20 2.64
N ASN A 67 8.66 -10.15 3.14
CA ASN A 67 8.00 -8.98 3.71
C ASN A 67 7.79 -7.90 2.65
N VAL A 68 6.75 -7.07 2.85
CA VAL A 68 6.55 -5.86 2.04
C VAL A 68 7.60 -4.83 2.43
N GLN A 69 8.25 -4.26 1.43
CA GLN A 69 9.25 -3.21 1.56
C GLN A 69 9.11 -2.20 0.40
N GLY A 70 9.82 -1.09 0.47
CA GLY A 70 9.78 -0.01 -0.51
C GLY A 70 9.59 1.35 0.16
N ILE A 71 9.51 2.39 -0.66
CA ILE A 71 9.35 3.77 -0.20
C ILE A 71 8.11 3.91 0.68
N ASP A 72 6.98 3.39 0.25
CA ASP A 72 5.70 3.50 0.93
C ASP A 72 5.69 2.74 2.25
N ALA A 73 6.28 1.54 2.28
CA ALA A 73 6.42 0.75 3.51
C ALA A 73 7.33 1.46 4.54
N ASP A 74 8.45 2.03 4.10
CA ASP A 74 9.38 2.75 4.97
C ASP A 74 8.79 4.08 5.48
N ILE A 75 8.04 4.82 4.64
CA ILE A 75 7.30 6.02 5.05
C ILE A 75 6.25 5.66 6.11
N ALA A 76 5.47 4.60 5.88
CA ALA A 76 4.45 4.15 6.83
C ALA A 76 5.08 3.73 8.17
N ALA A 77 6.23 3.04 8.13
CA ALA A 77 6.98 2.67 9.34
C ALA A 77 7.46 3.91 10.12
N ALA A 78 8.02 4.90 9.41
CA ALA A 78 8.47 6.13 10.03
C ALA A 78 7.31 6.94 10.63
N ILE A 79 6.14 6.97 9.98
CA ILE A 79 4.92 7.59 10.51
C ILE A 79 4.44 6.85 11.75
N ALA A 80 4.36 5.51 11.71
CA ALA A 80 3.94 4.70 12.85
C ALA A 80 4.84 4.93 14.07
N ASP A 81 6.16 4.98 13.86
CA ASP A 81 7.14 5.27 14.92
C ASP A 81 6.92 6.67 15.54
N LYS A 82 6.70 7.70 14.71
CA LYS A 82 6.39 9.07 15.18
C LYS A 82 5.10 9.11 16.00
N LEU A 83 4.10 8.29 15.64
CA LEU A 83 2.82 8.19 16.35
C LEU A 83 2.86 7.24 17.55
N GLY A 84 3.96 6.53 17.79
CA GLY A 84 4.08 5.51 18.83
C GLY A 84 3.19 4.30 18.60
N MET A 85 2.87 3.98 17.34
CA MET A 85 2.00 2.87 16.93
C MET A 85 2.83 1.70 16.36
N LYS A 86 2.25 0.51 16.35
CA LYS A 86 2.78 -0.60 15.57
C LYS A 86 2.28 -0.50 14.15
N LEU A 87 3.13 -0.80 13.17
CA LEU A 87 2.71 -0.92 11.78
C LEU A 87 2.31 -2.37 11.47
N GLU A 88 1.15 -2.55 10.83
CA GLU A 88 0.74 -3.80 10.19
C GLU A 88 0.44 -3.51 8.72
N ILE A 89 1.11 -4.24 7.81
CA ILE A 89 0.95 -4.05 6.36
C ILE A 89 0.14 -5.22 5.80
N THR A 90 -0.89 -4.90 5.01
CA THR A 90 -1.69 -5.87 4.27
C THR A 90 -1.55 -5.62 2.77
N ASP A 91 -1.04 -6.63 2.06
CA ASP A 91 -0.99 -6.64 0.59
C ASP A 91 -2.36 -7.02 0.03
N MET A 92 -2.88 -6.20 -0.89
CA MET A 92 -4.18 -6.42 -1.56
C MET A 92 -4.20 -5.77 -2.95
N GLU A 93 -5.20 -6.09 -3.76
CA GLU A 93 -5.36 -5.46 -5.06
C GLU A 93 -5.60 -3.95 -4.92
N PHE A 94 -5.04 -3.16 -5.83
CA PHE A 94 -5.05 -1.69 -5.75
C PHE A 94 -6.48 -1.12 -5.68
N ASP A 95 -7.39 -1.64 -6.51
CA ASP A 95 -8.79 -1.23 -6.55
C ASP A 95 -9.59 -1.57 -5.27
N SER A 96 -9.04 -2.45 -4.42
CA SER A 96 -9.61 -2.83 -3.13
C SER A 96 -9.23 -1.89 -1.99
N LEU A 97 -8.23 -1.01 -2.16
CA LEU A 97 -7.71 -0.15 -1.10
C LEU A 97 -8.75 0.86 -0.58
N ILE A 98 -9.41 1.59 -1.47
CA ILE A 98 -10.46 2.56 -1.08
C ILE A 98 -11.64 1.86 -0.39
N PRO A 99 -12.21 0.76 -0.91
CA PRO A 99 -13.18 -0.05 -0.17
C PRO A 99 -12.72 -0.52 1.22
N ALA A 100 -11.43 -0.91 1.36
CA ALA A 100 -10.87 -1.33 2.63
C ALA A 100 -10.78 -0.18 3.66
N LEU A 101 -10.46 1.05 3.22
CA LEU A 101 -10.51 2.26 4.04
C LEU A 101 -11.95 2.56 4.49
N GLN A 102 -12.92 2.48 3.57
CA GLN A 102 -14.32 2.75 3.85
C GLN A 102 -14.91 1.78 4.88
N SER A 103 -14.49 0.51 4.83
CA SER A 103 -14.95 -0.56 5.73
C SER A 103 -14.14 -0.68 7.03
N ASP A 104 -13.21 0.23 7.30
CA ASP A 104 -12.30 0.19 8.45
C ASP A 104 -11.44 -1.09 8.54
N THR A 105 -11.17 -1.74 7.41
CA THR A 105 -10.26 -2.90 7.33
C THR A 105 -8.81 -2.44 7.46
N ILE A 106 -8.48 -1.31 6.86
CA ILE A 106 -7.20 -0.60 6.97
C ILE A 106 -7.44 0.84 7.44
N ASP A 107 -6.40 1.48 8.00
CA ASP A 107 -6.46 2.86 8.48
C ASP A 107 -5.90 3.84 7.46
N VAL A 108 -4.86 3.41 6.74
CA VAL A 108 -4.16 4.19 5.69
C VAL A 108 -3.90 3.32 4.47
N ALA A 109 -3.89 3.92 3.29
CA ALA A 109 -3.39 3.29 2.07
C ALA A 109 -2.19 4.10 1.54
N LEU A 110 -1.03 3.44 1.44
CA LEU A 110 0.15 3.91 0.75
C LEU A 110 0.44 2.90 -0.38
N ALA A 111 0.30 3.35 -1.61
CA ALA A 111 0.35 2.49 -2.80
C ALA A 111 0.62 3.30 -4.08
N GLY A 112 1.51 4.31 -4.02
CA GLY A 112 1.69 5.25 -5.12
C GLY A 112 0.35 5.88 -5.55
N MET A 113 -0.55 6.17 -4.58
CA MET A 113 -1.91 6.56 -4.92
C MET A 113 -2.02 8.04 -5.27
N THR A 114 -2.34 8.32 -6.53
CA THR A 114 -2.56 9.66 -7.05
C THR A 114 -3.80 10.31 -6.45
N VAL A 115 -3.68 11.57 -6.07
CA VAL A 115 -4.81 12.41 -5.65
C VAL A 115 -5.64 12.78 -6.87
N THR A 116 -6.89 12.34 -6.91
CA THR A 116 -7.86 12.73 -7.96
C THR A 116 -9.16 13.22 -7.33
N PRO A 117 -9.93 14.08 -8.04
CA PRO A 117 -11.24 14.53 -7.55
C PRO A 117 -12.19 13.38 -7.21
N ASP A 118 -12.27 12.36 -8.04
CA ASP A 118 -13.16 11.20 -7.85
C ASP A 118 -12.78 10.39 -6.61
N ARG A 119 -11.47 10.20 -6.37
CA ARG A 119 -10.99 9.53 -5.15
C ARG A 119 -11.27 10.38 -3.91
N GLN A 120 -11.14 11.71 -4.01
CA GLN A 120 -11.43 12.65 -2.91
C GLN A 120 -12.92 12.66 -2.52
N GLU A 121 -13.83 12.21 -3.36
CA GLU A 121 -15.22 11.99 -2.95
C GLU A 121 -15.36 10.89 -1.90
N ASN A 122 -14.47 9.90 -1.92
CA ASN A 122 -14.55 8.66 -1.17
C ASN A 122 -13.58 8.57 0.02
N VAL A 123 -12.42 9.24 -0.08
CA VAL A 123 -11.35 9.27 0.93
C VAL A 123 -10.83 10.67 1.13
N ASP A 124 -10.12 10.91 2.23
CA ASP A 124 -9.30 12.10 2.40
C ASP A 124 -7.83 11.73 2.12
N PHE A 125 -7.05 12.71 1.65
CA PHE A 125 -5.64 12.52 1.34
C PHE A 125 -4.77 13.38 2.25
N SER A 126 -3.60 12.86 2.60
CA SER A 126 -2.54 13.64 3.23
C SER A 126 -1.95 14.69 2.28
N ASP A 127 -1.01 15.48 2.80
CA ASP A 127 -0.07 16.19 1.95
C ASP A 127 0.68 15.19 1.06
N SER A 128 1.08 15.64 -0.15
CA SER A 128 1.83 14.80 -1.10
C SER A 128 3.20 14.45 -0.55
N TYR A 129 3.60 13.17 -0.68
CA TYR A 129 4.92 12.68 -0.28
C TYR A 129 5.85 12.38 -1.46
N ALA A 130 5.30 12.23 -2.67
CA ALA A 130 6.07 11.96 -3.89
C ALA A 130 5.36 12.49 -5.14
N LYS A 131 6.11 12.57 -6.25
CA LYS A 131 5.59 12.85 -7.58
C LYS A 131 5.62 11.59 -8.41
N GLY A 132 4.57 11.34 -9.19
CA GLY A 132 4.48 10.30 -10.18
C GLY A 132 4.44 10.87 -11.60
N VAL A 133 4.81 10.06 -12.56
CA VAL A 133 4.69 10.38 -13.99
C VAL A 133 4.18 9.14 -14.71
N GLN A 134 3.02 9.22 -15.36
CA GLN A 134 2.54 8.13 -16.22
C GLN A 134 3.37 8.10 -17.50
N VAL A 135 3.83 6.91 -17.89
CA VAL A 135 4.62 6.67 -19.09
C VAL A 135 4.06 5.49 -19.89
N ILE A 136 4.57 5.32 -21.09
CA ILE A 136 4.17 4.24 -21.98
C ILE A 136 5.33 3.26 -22.17
N ILE A 137 5.11 1.99 -21.86
CA ILE A 137 6.04 0.89 -22.17
C ILE A 137 5.61 0.26 -23.50
N VAL A 138 6.56 0.08 -24.42
CA VAL A 138 6.36 -0.59 -25.69
C VAL A 138 7.48 -1.61 -25.95
N LYS A 139 7.27 -2.52 -26.91
CA LYS A 139 8.34 -3.38 -27.42
C LYS A 139 9.33 -2.59 -28.29
N ASP A 140 10.58 -3.04 -28.35
CA ASP A 140 11.54 -2.56 -29.32
C ASP A 140 11.00 -2.74 -30.75
N GLY A 141 11.09 -1.68 -31.55
CA GLY A 141 10.57 -1.70 -32.92
C GLY A 141 9.06 -1.42 -33.05
N SER A 142 8.36 -1.11 -31.92
CA SER A 142 6.98 -0.64 -31.96
C SER A 142 6.84 0.63 -32.80
N ASP A 143 5.71 0.76 -33.50
CA ASP A 143 5.30 1.97 -34.23
C ASP A 143 4.71 3.06 -33.33
N ILE A 144 4.46 2.76 -32.05
CA ILE A 144 4.02 3.73 -31.04
C ILE A 144 5.24 4.54 -30.59
N ALA A 145 5.20 5.87 -30.77
CA ALA A 145 6.26 6.79 -30.38
C ALA A 145 5.80 7.88 -29.40
N SER A 146 4.49 8.07 -29.25
CA SER A 146 3.89 9.09 -28.39
C SER A 146 2.46 8.68 -27.96
N PRO A 147 1.82 9.39 -27.01
CA PRO A 147 0.40 9.18 -26.69
C PRO A 147 -0.54 9.31 -27.89
N ASP A 148 -0.21 10.17 -28.86
CA ASP A 148 -1.02 10.36 -30.06
C ASP A 148 -1.16 9.10 -30.93
N ASP A 149 -0.25 8.15 -30.78
CA ASP A 149 -0.24 6.89 -31.54
C ASP A 149 -1.06 5.76 -30.89
N LEU A 150 -1.70 6.03 -29.74
CA LEU A 150 -2.47 5.02 -28.99
C LEU A 150 -3.89 4.79 -29.54
N GLU A 151 -4.37 5.66 -30.42
CA GLU A 151 -5.69 5.50 -31.06
C GLU A 151 -5.78 4.13 -31.77
N GLY A 152 -6.79 3.33 -31.41
CA GLY A 152 -7.01 1.99 -31.95
C GLY A 152 -6.03 0.91 -31.48
N LYS A 153 -5.10 1.19 -30.58
CA LYS A 153 -4.19 0.21 -29.98
C LYS A 153 -4.84 -0.49 -28.77
N SER A 154 -4.32 -1.66 -28.46
CA SER A 154 -4.71 -2.39 -27.24
C SER A 154 -3.77 -1.99 -26.09
N ILE A 155 -4.29 -1.24 -25.14
CA ILE A 155 -3.54 -0.61 -24.04
C ILE A 155 -3.71 -1.43 -22.77
N GLY A 156 -2.62 -1.92 -22.18
CA GLY A 156 -2.62 -2.58 -20.88
C GLY A 156 -2.46 -1.57 -19.75
N VAL A 157 -3.28 -1.72 -18.73
CA VAL A 157 -3.27 -0.87 -17.53
C VAL A 157 -3.51 -1.71 -16.28
N GLN A 158 -3.15 -1.22 -15.11
CA GLN A 158 -3.58 -1.82 -13.86
C GLN A 158 -4.96 -1.30 -13.49
N THR A 159 -5.87 -2.20 -13.10
CA THR A 159 -7.25 -1.89 -12.72
C THR A 159 -7.35 -0.82 -11.65
N GLY A 160 -8.16 0.21 -11.87
CA GLY A 160 -8.47 1.26 -10.91
C GLY A 160 -7.39 2.31 -10.71
N THR A 161 -6.26 2.23 -11.45
CA THR A 161 -5.22 3.27 -11.44
C THR A 161 -5.61 4.47 -12.30
N THR A 162 -4.86 5.56 -12.21
CA THR A 162 -5.02 6.72 -13.10
C THR A 162 -4.72 6.38 -14.55
N GLY A 163 -3.76 5.48 -14.81
CA GLY A 163 -3.51 4.96 -16.15
C GLY A 163 -4.73 4.27 -16.76
N ASP A 164 -5.48 3.50 -15.97
CA ASP A 164 -6.75 2.90 -16.39
C ASP A 164 -7.81 3.96 -16.70
N ILE A 165 -7.99 4.91 -15.80
CA ILE A 165 -8.99 5.98 -15.93
C ILE A 165 -8.68 6.83 -17.18
N TYR A 166 -7.46 7.36 -17.27
CA TYR A 166 -7.07 8.24 -18.38
C TYR A 166 -7.13 7.53 -19.74
N CYS A 167 -6.61 6.29 -19.84
CA CYS A 167 -6.69 5.56 -21.10
C CYS A 167 -8.13 5.21 -21.50
N THR A 168 -8.99 4.92 -20.52
CA THR A 168 -10.42 4.66 -20.78
C THR A 168 -11.13 5.91 -21.27
N ASP A 169 -10.85 7.07 -20.66
CA ASP A 169 -11.44 8.34 -21.04
C ASP A 169 -10.95 8.83 -22.41
N ASP A 170 -9.66 8.66 -22.71
CA ASP A 170 -9.04 9.17 -23.93
C ASP A 170 -9.27 8.27 -25.16
N TYR A 171 -9.26 6.94 -24.98
CA TYR A 171 -9.27 5.99 -26.11
C TYR A 171 -10.48 5.04 -26.13
N GLY A 172 -11.29 5.00 -25.05
CA GLY A 172 -12.43 4.13 -24.90
C GLY A 172 -12.12 2.77 -24.27
N GLN A 173 -13.08 2.26 -23.51
CA GLN A 173 -12.96 1.00 -22.74
C GLN A 173 -12.64 -0.22 -23.64
N GLU A 174 -13.06 -0.23 -24.89
CA GLU A 174 -12.80 -1.31 -25.83
C GLU A 174 -11.32 -1.47 -26.19
N HIS A 175 -10.53 -0.40 -26.04
CA HIS A 175 -9.09 -0.37 -26.29
C HIS A 175 -8.26 -0.70 -25.03
N VAL A 176 -8.86 -0.62 -23.84
CA VAL A 176 -8.19 -0.82 -22.56
C VAL A 176 -8.31 -2.26 -22.07
N LYS A 177 -7.19 -2.86 -21.72
CA LYS A 177 -7.09 -4.18 -21.09
C LYS A 177 -6.62 -4.03 -19.66
N GLN A 178 -7.53 -4.26 -18.74
CA GLN A 178 -7.28 -4.16 -17.29
C GLN A 178 -6.62 -5.43 -16.76
N PHE A 179 -5.58 -5.25 -15.94
CA PHE A 179 -4.86 -6.31 -15.25
C PHE A 179 -4.84 -6.01 -13.75
N ASN A 180 -4.76 -7.04 -12.92
CA ASN A 180 -4.71 -6.88 -11.47
C ASN A 180 -3.47 -6.11 -10.99
N ASN A 181 -2.35 -6.21 -11.74
CA ASN A 181 -1.11 -5.53 -11.40
C ASN A 181 -0.25 -5.25 -12.63
N GLY A 182 0.77 -4.39 -12.46
CA GLY A 182 1.70 -4.00 -13.53
C GLY A 182 2.46 -5.19 -14.15
N PRO A 183 3.04 -6.12 -13.36
CA PRO A 183 3.71 -7.30 -13.91
C PRO A 183 2.87 -8.13 -14.87
N LEU A 184 1.58 -8.29 -14.61
CA LEU A 184 0.65 -9.01 -15.51
C LEU A 184 0.42 -8.25 -16.82
N ALA A 185 0.28 -6.93 -16.77
CA ALA A 185 0.19 -6.09 -17.96
C ALA A 185 1.47 -6.19 -18.80
N VAL A 186 2.64 -6.10 -18.18
CA VAL A 186 3.94 -6.25 -18.87
C VAL A 186 4.10 -7.65 -19.46
N ALA A 187 3.69 -8.70 -18.74
CA ALA A 187 3.70 -10.07 -19.28
C ALA A 187 2.81 -10.20 -20.53
N ALA A 188 1.65 -9.55 -20.55
CA ALA A 188 0.76 -9.52 -21.72
C ALA A 188 1.42 -8.79 -22.89
N LEU A 189 2.13 -7.69 -22.67
CA LEU A 189 2.90 -6.98 -23.70
C LEU A 189 4.02 -7.86 -24.27
N VAL A 190 4.80 -8.52 -23.42
CA VAL A 190 5.86 -9.44 -23.86
C VAL A 190 5.31 -10.56 -24.74
N ASN A 191 4.11 -11.06 -24.45
CA ASN A 191 3.44 -12.14 -25.17
C ASN A 191 2.56 -11.67 -26.35
N ASP A 192 2.71 -10.43 -26.83
CA ASP A 192 1.95 -9.89 -27.99
C ASP A 192 0.41 -9.90 -27.81
N GLN A 193 -0.08 -9.82 -26.57
CA GLN A 193 -1.52 -9.78 -26.28
C GLN A 193 -2.08 -8.35 -26.25
N ILE A 194 -1.19 -7.37 -26.11
CA ILE A 194 -1.46 -5.93 -26.11
C ILE A 194 -0.31 -5.20 -26.84
N ASP A 195 -0.53 -3.95 -27.21
CA ASP A 195 0.43 -3.15 -27.98
C ASP A 195 1.36 -2.31 -27.10
N CYS A 196 0.87 -1.88 -25.91
CA CYS A 196 1.62 -1.08 -24.96
C CYS A 196 1.07 -1.24 -23.53
N VAL A 197 1.81 -0.73 -22.55
CA VAL A 197 1.36 -0.59 -21.15
C VAL A 197 1.49 0.86 -20.74
N VAL A 198 0.46 1.43 -20.09
CA VAL A 198 0.51 2.75 -19.44
C VAL A 198 0.60 2.52 -17.93
N ILE A 199 1.67 3.05 -17.33
CA ILE A 199 1.98 2.89 -15.91
C ILE A 199 2.98 3.96 -15.47
N ASP A 200 3.20 4.09 -14.16
CA ASP A 200 4.16 5.02 -13.59
C ASP A 200 5.61 4.73 -13.97
N GLN A 201 6.41 5.80 -14.08
CA GLN A 201 7.77 5.78 -14.61
C GLN A 201 8.73 4.91 -13.77
N GLU A 202 8.69 5.03 -12.44
CA GLU A 202 9.65 4.27 -11.61
C GLU A 202 9.37 2.76 -11.64
N PRO A 203 8.14 2.28 -11.49
CA PRO A 203 7.82 0.88 -11.77
C PRO A 203 8.12 0.46 -13.21
N ALA A 204 7.85 1.31 -14.20
CA ALA A 204 8.17 1.03 -15.60
C ALA A 204 9.67 0.78 -15.82
N LYS A 205 10.56 1.57 -15.18
CA LYS A 205 12.02 1.36 -15.23
C LYS A 205 12.39 -0.03 -14.70
N ASN A 206 11.82 -0.43 -13.56
CA ASN A 206 12.05 -1.74 -12.97
C ASN A 206 11.57 -2.88 -13.90
N TYR A 207 10.38 -2.74 -14.47
CA TYR A 207 9.83 -3.77 -15.37
C TYR A 207 10.62 -3.88 -16.67
N VAL A 208 11.03 -2.77 -17.26
CA VAL A 208 11.84 -2.76 -18.50
C VAL A 208 13.23 -3.34 -18.22
N ALA A 209 13.85 -3.02 -17.08
CA ALA A 209 15.13 -3.60 -16.69
C ALA A 209 15.07 -5.14 -16.52
N ALA A 210 13.92 -5.67 -16.06
CA ALA A 210 13.70 -7.10 -15.87
C ALA A 210 13.28 -7.84 -17.17
N ASN A 211 12.86 -7.13 -18.22
CA ASN A 211 12.31 -7.71 -19.46
C ASN A 211 13.00 -7.14 -20.71
N SER A 212 13.91 -7.90 -21.28
CA SER A 212 14.62 -7.48 -22.50
C SER A 212 13.65 -7.26 -23.69
N GLY A 213 13.95 -6.30 -24.55
CA GLY A 213 13.13 -5.99 -25.73
C GLY A 213 11.95 -5.07 -25.45
N LEU A 214 11.91 -4.47 -24.25
CA LEU A 214 10.98 -3.40 -23.89
C LEU A 214 11.71 -2.07 -23.74
N LYS A 215 11.01 -0.98 -23.98
CA LYS A 215 11.47 0.40 -23.72
C LYS A 215 10.34 1.27 -23.21
N ILE A 216 10.70 2.30 -22.47
CA ILE A 216 9.81 3.39 -22.07
C ILE A 216 9.91 4.48 -23.15
N LEU A 217 8.79 5.08 -23.54
CA LEU A 217 8.80 6.24 -24.42
C LEU A 217 9.26 7.49 -23.67
N ASP A 218 9.97 8.39 -24.36
CA ASP A 218 10.50 9.63 -23.77
C ASP A 218 9.40 10.66 -23.44
N THR A 219 8.21 10.51 -24.01
CA THR A 219 7.08 11.42 -23.80
C THR A 219 6.28 10.95 -22.57
N ALA A 220 6.18 11.79 -21.55
CA ALA A 220 5.30 11.59 -20.40
C ALA A 220 3.83 11.60 -20.86
N TYR A 221 3.01 10.75 -20.22
CA TYR A 221 1.56 10.72 -20.43
C TYR A 221 0.84 11.71 -19.49
N ALA A 222 1.14 11.69 -18.19
CA ALA A 222 0.60 12.60 -17.19
C ALA A 222 1.54 12.75 -15.99
N ASP A 223 1.52 13.94 -15.37
CA ASP A 223 2.17 14.21 -14.09
C ASP A 223 1.19 14.03 -12.93
N GLU A 224 1.63 13.49 -11.81
CA GLU A 224 0.79 13.10 -10.68
C GLU A 224 1.41 13.44 -9.33
N ASP A 225 0.54 13.56 -8.32
CA ASP A 225 0.91 13.73 -6.91
C ASP A 225 0.46 12.50 -6.12
N TYR A 226 1.40 11.81 -5.44
CA TYR A 226 1.08 10.70 -4.55
C TYR A 226 0.86 11.20 -3.12
N ALA A 227 -0.21 10.71 -2.50
CA ALA A 227 -0.54 11.00 -1.12
C ALA A 227 -1.12 9.77 -0.40
N ILE A 228 -1.10 9.82 0.92
CA ILE A 228 -1.65 8.76 1.77
C ILE A 228 -3.16 8.92 1.81
N ALA A 229 -3.88 7.89 1.38
CA ALA A 229 -5.34 7.89 1.49
C ALA A 229 -5.78 7.40 2.88
N ILE A 230 -6.79 8.07 3.42
CA ILE A 230 -7.36 7.84 4.75
C ILE A 230 -8.88 7.86 4.62
N LYS A 231 -9.58 7.10 5.46
CA LYS A 231 -11.05 7.09 5.46
C LYS A 231 -11.62 8.50 5.50
N LYS A 232 -12.60 8.76 4.64
CA LYS A 232 -13.29 10.06 4.55
C LYS A 232 -13.81 10.51 5.91
N GLY A 233 -13.43 11.74 6.30
CA GLY A 233 -13.85 12.35 7.56
C GLY A 233 -13.04 11.95 8.80
N ASN A 234 -12.02 11.08 8.68
CA ASN A 234 -11.11 10.78 9.79
C ASN A 234 -10.02 11.85 9.93
N THR A 235 -10.45 13.06 10.27
CA THR A 235 -9.57 14.25 10.36
C THR A 235 -8.53 14.11 11.46
N GLU A 236 -8.81 13.38 12.54
CA GLU A 236 -7.83 13.16 13.61
C GLU A 236 -6.61 12.38 13.12
N LEU A 237 -6.83 11.29 12.38
CA LEU A 237 -5.72 10.51 11.81
C LEU A 237 -5.01 11.30 10.70
N LEU A 238 -5.76 12.02 9.87
CA LEU A 238 -5.20 12.86 8.81
C LEU A 238 -4.24 13.92 9.37
N ASP A 239 -4.66 14.63 10.42
CA ASP A 239 -3.82 15.65 11.05
C ASP A 239 -2.55 15.06 11.66
N LYS A 240 -2.65 13.87 12.28
CA LYS A 240 -1.48 13.14 12.82
C LYS A 240 -0.52 12.70 11.71
N VAL A 241 -1.04 12.16 10.62
CA VAL A 241 -0.23 11.72 9.47
C VAL A 241 0.46 12.92 8.82
N ASN A 242 -0.24 14.02 8.58
CA ASN A 242 0.36 15.24 8.03
C ASN A 242 1.42 15.83 8.96
N GLY A 243 1.17 15.82 10.27
CA GLY A 243 2.16 16.25 11.26
C GLY A 243 3.43 15.40 11.19
N ALA A 244 3.30 14.08 11.12
CA ALA A 244 4.42 13.16 10.99
C ALA A 244 5.16 13.36 9.64
N LEU A 245 4.44 13.44 8.50
CA LEU A 245 5.04 13.70 7.18
C LEU A 245 5.85 14.98 7.16
N LYS A 246 5.31 16.05 7.75
CA LYS A 246 6.02 17.34 7.85
C LYS A 246 7.33 17.19 8.63
N GLU A 247 7.29 16.53 9.80
CA GLU A 247 8.49 16.29 10.60
C GLU A 247 9.52 15.44 9.84
N LEU A 248 9.10 14.38 9.16
CA LEU A 248 9.97 13.53 8.34
C LEU A 248 10.59 14.29 7.15
N GLY A 249 9.88 15.27 6.61
CA GLY A 249 10.41 16.17 5.58
C GLY A 249 11.43 17.15 6.15
N GLU A 250 11.14 17.74 7.32
CA GLU A 250 12.01 18.74 7.97
C GLU A 250 13.32 18.12 8.51
N ASP A 251 13.28 16.89 9.00
CA ASP A 251 14.46 16.18 9.53
C ASP A 251 15.26 15.41 8.47
N GLY A 252 14.78 15.39 7.20
CA GLY A 252 15.44 14.75 6.07
C GLY A 252 15.20 13.25 5.95
N THR A 253 14.41 12.66 6.85
CA THR A 253 14.10 11.21 6.82
C THR A 253 13.36 10.83 5.54
N LEU A 254 12.38 11.64 5.10
CA LEU A 254 11.62 11.38 3.87
C LEU A 254 12.55 11.30 2.64
N GLN A 255 13.48 12.25 2.50
CA GLN A 255 14.45 12.23 1.41
C GLN A 255 15.38 11.02 1.50
N SER A 256 15.84 10.67 2.70
CA SER A 256 16.69 9.49 2.92
C SER A 256 16.00 8.18 2.55
N ILE A 257 14.67 8.07 2.79
CA ILE A 257 13.87 6.92 2.37
C ILE A 257 13.83 6.84 0.85
N VAL A 258 13.54 7.97 0.16
CA VAL A 258 13.50 8.00 -1.30
C VAL A 258 14.85 7.62 -1.90
N ASP A 259 15.94 8.23 -1.40
CA ASP A 259 17.32 7.99 -1.89
C ASP A 259 17.78 6.52 -1.71
N LYS A 260 17.21 5.80 -0.74
CA LYS A 260 17.50 4.38 -0.52
C LYS A 260 17.05 3.50 -1.70
N TYR A 261 15.97 3.89 -2.37
CA TYR A 261 15.33 3.08 -3.42
C TYR A 261 15.47 3.68 -4.82
N ILE A 262 15.50 5.01 -4.92
CA ILE A 262 15.66 5.73 -6.18
C ILE A 262 17.01 6.44 -6.11
N ASN A 263 18.03 5.87 -6.80
CA ASN A 263 19.32 6.54 -6.92
C ASN A 263 19.12 7.82 -7.74
N ALA A 264 19.55 8.94 -7.18
CA ALA A 264 19.68 10.17 -7.98
C ALA A 264 20.82 9.95 -8.98
N ASP A 265 20.48 9.81 -10.27
CA ASP A 265 21.44 9.78 -11.37
C ASP A 265 22.12 11.15 -11.56
#